data_35137655c79cce06517a0726b5d18705
#
_entry.id   35137655c79cce06517a0726b5d18705
#
_cell.length_a   1.000
_cell.length_b   1.000
_cell.length_c   1.000
_cell.angle_alpha   90.00
_cell.angle_beta   90.00
_cell.angle_gamma   90.00
#
_symmetry.space_group_name_H-M   'P 1'
#
loop_
_entity.id
_entity.type
_entity.pdbx_description
1 polymer ?
#
loop_
_entity_poly.entity_id
_entity_poly.type
_entity_poly.pdbx_seq_one_letter_code
_entity_poly.pdbx_strand_id
1 'polypeptide(L)'
;MSAEARHWPVRLATAAEVDLREILAWTSANFGEAQARNYAETLSAALEALVDGPTILGAKKRPDIGRGISTLHVARHGRKGRHFVMFRVGRHQDQDVIDVLRVLHDTMELQRHMPPESPGK
;
A
#
# COMPACT_ATOMS: atom_id res chain seq x y z
N MET A 1 -27.40 -11.15 -1.73
CA MET A 1 -26.94 -11.01 -1.50
C MET A 1 -26.27 -10.83 -1.51
N SER A 2 -26.28 -10.71 -1.65
CA SER A 2 -25.57 -10.39 -1.62
C SER A 2 -24.61 -10.36 -1.75
N ALA A 3 -25.02 -9.95 -2.35
CA ALA A 3 -23.74 -9.98 -2.81
C ALA A 3 -22.81 -9.63 -1.74
N GLU A 4 -22.49 -10.46 -1.10
CA GLU A 4 -21.62 -10.20 -0.09
C GLU A 4 -20.39 -9.61 -0.57
N ALA A 5 -19.84 -8.70 0.16
CA ALA A 5 -18.60 -8.08 -0.15
C ALA A 5 -17.53 -9.16 -0.18
N ARG A 6 -16.80 -9.20 -1.27
CA ARG A 6 -15.70 -10.09 -1.40
C ARG A 6 -14.53 -9.54 -0.60
N HIS A 7 -13.96 -10.37 0.24
CA HIS A 7 -12.77 -9.95 0.99
C HIS A 7 -11.53 -10.41 0.25
N TRP A 8 -10.69 -9.47 -0.08
CA TRP A 8 -9.46 -9.73 -0.80
C TRP A 8 -8.34 -9.94 0.19
N PRO A 9 -7.63 -11.06 0.12
CA PRO A 9 -6.42 -11.17 0.93
C PRO A 9 -5.42 -10.10 0.52
N VAL A 10 -4.76 -9.50 1.51
CA VAL A 10 -3.76 -8.46 1.28
C VAL A 10 -2.42 -9.00 1.77
N ARG A 11 -1.45 -9.05 0.88
CA ARG A 11 -0.13 -9.57 1.18
C ARG A 11 0.89 -8.45 1.07
N LEU A 12 1.86 -8.45 1.95
CA LEU A 12 2.92 -7.46 1.92
C LEU A 12 4.19 -8.08 1.37
N ALA A 13 4.73 -7.50 0.30
CA ALA A 13 6.05 -7.88 -0.16
C ALA A 13 7.08 -7.51 0.91
N THR A 14 8.20 -8.20 0.90
CA THR A 14 9.26 -7.93 1.87
C THR A 14 9.68 -6.47 1.84
N ALA A 15 9.79 -5.88 0.64
CA ALA A 15 10.17 -4.48 0.53
C ALA A 15 9.14 -3.56 1.18
N ALA A 16 7.85 -3.90 1.10
CA ALA A 16 6.82 -3.11 1.75
C ALA A 16 6.92 -3.21 3.26
N GLU A 17 7.23 -4.39 3.77
CA GLU A 17 7.41 -4.55 5.21
C GLU A 17 8.59 -3.73 5.72
N VAL A 18 9.67 -3.71 4.96
CA VAL A 18 10.84 -2.88 5.31
C VAL A 18 10.45 -1.40 5.29
N ASP A 19 9.70 -0.98 4.25
CA ASP A 19 9.25 0.40 4.18
C ASP A 19 8.47 0.79 5.43
N LEU A 20 7.53 -0.06 5.85
CA LEU A 20 6.70 0.26 7.01
C LEU A 20 7.54 0.39 8.28
N ARG A 21 8.49 -0.51 8.48
CA ARG A 21 9.35 -0.42 9.65
C ARG A 21 10.19 0.85 9.63
N GLU A 22 10.72 1.21 8.47
CA GLU A 22 11.56 2.39 8.35
C GLU A 22 10.75 3.67 8.55
N ILE A 23 9.53 3.72 8.00
CA ILE A 23 8.65 4.88 8.18
C ILE A 23 8.38 5.08 9.67
N LEU A 24 8.04 4.01 10.38
CA LEU A 24 7.68 4.14 11.78
C LEU A 24 8.89 4.43 12.66
N ALA A 25 10.05 3.88 12.33
CA ALA A 25 11.28 4.20 13.05
C ALA A 25 11.64 5.67 12.88
N TRP A 26 11.54 6.17 11.66
CA TRP A 26 11.82 7.57 11.38
C TRP A 26 10.83 8.48 12.11
N THR A 27 9.55 8.10 12.09
CA THR A 27 8.52 8.89 12.76
C THR A 27 8.76 8.94 14.26
N SER A 28 9.11 7.80 14.85
CA SER A 28 9.39 7.75 16.27
C SER A 28 10.60 8.61 16.63
N ALA A 29 11.65 8.53 15.82
CA ALA A 29 12.88 9.28 16.10
C ALA A 29 12.68 10.78 15.99
N ASN A 30 11.80 11.23 15.09
CA ASN A 30 11.64 12.64 14.80
C ASN A 30 10.45 13.27 15.52
N PHE A 31 9.44 12.48 15.90
CA PHE A 31 8.21 13.02 16.45
C PHE A 31 7.72 12.26 17.69
N GLY A 32 8.43 11.21 18.09
CA GLY A 32 8.10 10.47 19.32
C GLY A 32 7.22 9.28 19.09
N GLU A 33 7.14 8.43 20.12
CA GLU A 33 6.43 7.15 19.99
C GLU A 33 4.93 7.32 19.83
N ALA A 34 4.34 8.33 20.48
CA ALA A 34 2.89 8.52 20.35
C ALA A 34 2.53 8.83 18.90
N GLN A 35 3.33 9.66 18.24
CA GLN A 35 3.08 9.99 16.85
C GLN A 35 3.30 8.79 15.96
N ALA A 36 4.31 7.98 16.26
CA ALA A 36 4.56 6.77 15.49
C ALA A 36 3.39 5.80 15.61
N ARG A 37 2.83 5.64 16.82
CA ARG A 37 1.66 4.78 16.98
C ARG A 37 0.46 5.31 16.20
N ASN A 38 0.25 6.61 16.23
CA ASN A 38 -0.83 7.22 15.47
C ASN A 38 -0.65 6.98 13.98
N TYR A 39 0.57 7.13 13.50
CA TYR A 39 0.83 6.90 12.07
C TYR A 39 0.72 5.43 11.69
N ALA A 40 1.09 4.53 12.61
CA ALA A 40 0.89 3.11 12.37
C ALA A 40 -0.59 2.79 12.13
N GLU A 41 -1.48 3.45 12.90
CA GLU A 41 -2.92 3.28 12.68
C GLU A 41 -3.35 3.81 11.32
N THR A 42 -2.77 4.93 10.90
CA THR A 42 -3.08 5.49 9.58
C THR A 42 -2.66 4.54 8.47
N LEU A 43 -1.45 3.98 8.57
CA LEU A 43 -0.97 3.02 7.58
C LEU A 43 -1.81 1.76 7.59
N SER A 44 -2.14 1.26 8.77
CA SER A 44 -2.95 0.04 8.88
C SER A 44 -4.34 0.25 8.29
N ALA A 45 -4.93 1.42 8.52
CA ALA A 45 -6.26 1.69 7.98
C ALA A 45 -6.25 1.67 6.46
N ALA A 46 -5.19 2.20 5.84
CA ALA A 46 -5.09 2.17 4.39
C ALA A 46 -4.94 0.75 3.87
N LEU A 47 -4.12 -0.06 4.55
CA LEU A 47 -3.95 -1.46 4.14
C LEU A 47 -5.24 -2.24 4.32
N GLU A 48 -5.96 -2.00 5.42
CA GLU A 48 -7.22 -2.69 5.64
C GLU A 48 -8.26 -2.31 4.61
N ALA A 49 -8.22 -1.09 4.12
CA ALA A 49 -9.18 -0.67 3.10
C ALA A 49 -9.06 -1.53 1.84
N LEU A 50 -7.88 -2.04 1.55
CA LEU A 50 -7.67 -2.85 0.36
C LEU A 50 -8.37 -4.21 0.43
N VAL A 51 -8.82 -4.63 1.61
CA VAL A 51 -9.61 -5.85 1.75
C VAL A 51 -10.89 -5.77 0.91
N ASP A 52 -11.38 -4.57 0.64
CA ASP A 52 -12.57 -4.38 -0.19
C ASP A 52 -12.26 -4.36 -1.68
N GLY A 53 -11.01 -4.51 -2.06
CA GLY A 53 -10.63 -4.71 -3.45
C GLY A 53 -9.78 -3.60 -4.02
N PRO A 54 -9.31 -3.82 -5.26
CA PRO A 54 -8.34 -2.89 -5.86
C PRO A 54 -8.96 -1.61 -6.43
N THR A 55 -10.28 -1.51 -6.45
CA THR A 55 -10.93 -0.36 -7.06
C THR A 55 -11.69 0.48 -6.05
N ILE A 56 -11.31 0.40 -4.77
CA ILE A 56 -11.95 1.21 -3.74
C ILE A 56 -11.73 2.69 -4.02
N LEU A 57 -12.58 3.50 -3.39
CA LEU A 57 -12.49 4.94 -3.55
C LEU A 57 -11.11 5.43 -3.13
N GLY A 58 -10.48 6.20 -3.98
CA GLY A 58 -9.13 6.71 -3.74
C GLY A 58 -8.04 5.91 -4.41
N ALA A 59 -8.31 4.66 -4.79
CA ALA A 59 -7.32 3.88 -5.52
C ALA A 59 -7.23 4.41 -6.95
N LYS A 60 -6.00 4.57 -7.44
CA LYS A 60 -5.76 5.09 -8.78
C LYS A 60 -4.87 4.15 -9.54
N LYS A 61 -5.27 3.84 -10.77
CA LYS A 61 -4.40 3.08 -11.67
C LYS A 61 -3.25 3.96 -12.09
N ARG A 62 -2.07 3.39 -12.09
CA ARG A 62 -0.86 4.15 -12.37
C ARG A 62 -0.04 3.47 -13.47
N PRO A 63 -0.56 3.49 -14.72
CA PRO A 63 0.22 2.89 -15.81
C PRO A 63 1.55 3.60 -16.05
N ASP A 64 1.67 4.84 -15.61
CA ASP A 64 2.94 5.55 -15.67
C ASP A 64 4.02 4.91 -14.80
N ILE A 65 3.62 4.20 -13.73
CA ILE A 65 4.58 3.50 -12.88
C ILE A 65 4.86 2.12 -13.46
N GLY A 66 3.82 1.41 -13.87
CA GLY A 66 4.00 0.08 -14.42
C GLY A 66 2.65 -0.57 -14.66
N ARG A 67 2.69 -1.66 -15.43
CA ARG A 67 1.48 -2.37 -15.80
C ARG A 67 0.81 -2.95 -14.56
N GLY A 68 -0.48 -2.69 -14.44
CA GLY A 68 -1.27 -3.24 -13.35
C GLY A 68 -1.03 -2.60 -12.00
N ILE A 69 -0.19 -1.57 -11.94
CA ILE A 69 0.12 -0.90 -10.69
C ILE A 69 -0.97 0.11 -10.35
N SER A 70 -1.34 0.13 -9.07
CA SER A 70 -2.25 1.12 -8.52
C SER A 70 -1.65 1.71 -7.25
N THR A 71 -2.13 2.87 -6.86
CA THR A 71 -1.70 3.50 -5.61
C THR A 71 -2.91 3.93 -4.81
N LEU A 72 -2.73 3.94 -3.49
CA LEU A 72 -3.73 4.45 -2.55
C LEU A 72 -3.00 5.34 -1.56
N HIS A 73 -3.36 6.62 -1.53
CA HIS A 73 -2.76 7.53 -0.57
C HIS A 73 -3.32 7.25 0.82
N VAL A 74 -2.47 7.29 1.84
CA VAL A 74 -2.90 6.93 3.19
C VAL A 74 -3.71 8.03 3.88
N ALA A 75 -3.68 9.26 3.34
CA ALA A 75 -4.46 10.37 3.91
C ALA A 75 -5.90 10.22 3.44
N ARG A 76 -6.67 9.49 4.22
CA ARG A 76 -8.06 9.14 3.92
C ARG A 76 -8.89 9.31 5.18
N HIS A 77 -10.18 9.65 4.98
CA HIS A 77 -11.14 9.69 6.09
C HIS A 77 -10.65 10.54 7.26
N GLY A 78 -10.10 11.71 6.92
CA GLY A 78 -9.65 12.65 7.93
C GLY A 78 -8.28 12.37 8.53
N ARG A 79 -7.63 11.28 8.13
CA ARG A 79 -6.29 11.00 8.60
C ARG A 79 -5.27 11.75 7.76
N LYS A 80 -4.16 12.11 8.37
CA LYS A 80 -3.09 12.83 7.70
C LYS A 80 -1.93 11.90 7.43
N GLY A 81 -1.30 12.05 6.28
CA GLY A 81 -0.15 11.24 5.94
C GLY A 81 0.47 11.70 4.65
N ARG A 82 1.67 11.20 4.38
CA ARG A 82 2.46 11.60 3.22
C ARG A 82 2.98 10.40 2.45
N HIS A 83 2.24 9.28 2.47
CA HIS A 83 2.72 8.07 1.80
C HIS A 83 1.64 7.50 0.90
N PHE A 84 2.11 6.81 -0.15
CA PHE A 84 1.26 5.99 -1.01
C PHE A 84 1.53 4.53 -0.71
N VAL A 85 0.47 3.72 -0.73
CA VAL A 85 0.56 2.27 -0.81
C VAL A 85 0.55 1.91 -2.29
N MET A 86 1.61 1.27 -2.79
CA MET A 86 1.71 0.84 -4.18
C MET A 86 1.38 -0.65 -4.23
N PHE A 87 0.40 -1.02 -5.03
CA PHE A 87 -0.10 -2.39 -5.02
C PHE A 87 -0.53 -2.82 -6.41
N ARG A 88 -0.75 -4.11 -6.54
CA ARG A 88 -1.36 -4.67 -7.75
C ARG A 88 -2.08 -5.95 -7.38
N VAL A 89 -2.95 -6.42 -8.30
CA VAL A 89 -3.61 -7.71 -8.13
C VAL A 89 -2.63 -8.79 -8.50
N GLY A 90 -2.53 -9.80 -7.65
CA GLY A 90 -1.73 -10.98 -7.92
C GLY A 90 -2.56 -12.24 -7.72
N ARG A 91 -1.91 -13.40 -7.83
CA ARG A 91 -2.55 -14.68 -7.58
C ARG A 91 -1.73 -15.45 -6.58
N HIS A 92 -2.41 -16.11 -5.67
CA HIS A 92 -1.75 -16.92 -4.65
C HIS A 92 -2.69 -18.07 -4.32
N GLN A 93 -2.22 -19.30 -4.52
CA GLN A 93 -3.03 -20.48 -4.25
C GLN A 93 -4.37 -20.41 -4.97
N ASP A 94 -4.32 -20.04 -6.25
CA ASP A 94 -5.49 -19.95 -7.13
C ASP A 94 -6.51 -18.91 -6.70
N GLN A 95 -6.09 -17.95 -5.90
CA GLN A 95 -6.97 -16.88 -5.43
C GLN A 95 -6.38 -15.53 -5.79
N ASP A 96 -7.24 -14.61 -6.23
CA ASP A 96 -6.80 -13.24 -6.47
C ASP A 96 -6.49 -12.59 -5.14
N VAL A 97 -5.37 -11.89 -5.08
CA VAL A 97 -4.94 -11.21 -3.86
C VAL A 97 -4.47 -9.81 -4.23
N ILE A 98 -4.39 -8.95 -3.22
CA ILE A 98 -3.73 -7.66 -3.38
C ILE A 98 -2.30 -7.82 -2.89
N ASP A 99 -1.34 -7.58 -3.78
CA ASP A 99 0.07 -7.58 -3.39
C ASP A 99 0.50 -6.14 -3.18
N VAL A 100 0.84 -5.80 -1.94
CA VAL A 100 1.40 -4.48 -1.62
C VAL A 100 2.90 -4.56 -1.86
N LEU A 101 3.36 -3.78 -2.82
CA LEU A 101 4.74 -3.85 -3.30
C LEU A 101 5.66 -2.91 -2.54
N ARG A 102 5.20 -1.69 -2.29
CA ARG A 102 5.99 -0.68 -1.59
C ARG A 102 5.07 0.27 -0.85
N VAL A 103 5.61 0.96 0.15
CA VAL A 103 4.96 2.10 0.79
C VAL A 103 5.96 3.24 0.73
N LEU A 104 5.66 4.28 -0.06
CA LEU A 104 6.64 5.29 -0.42
C LEU A 104 6.11 6.69 -0.14
N HIS A 105 7.03 7.58 0.23
CA HIS A 105 6.69 8.98 0.47
C HIS A 105 6.16 9.60 -0.82
N ASP A 106 5.15 10.48 -0.71
CA ASP A 106 4.46 10.99 -1.88
C ASP A 106 5.27 11.99 -2.68
N THR A 107 6.46 12.38 -2.20
CA THR A 107 7.36 13.22 -2.98
C THR A 107 8.36 12.44 -3.81
N MET A 108 8.40 11.10 -3.66
CA MET A 108 9.33 10.28 -4.42
C MET A 108 8.82 10.06 -5.83
N GLU A 109 9.75 9.82 -6.74
CA GLU A 109 9.39 9.34 -8.08
C GLU A 109 9.11 7.86 -7.98
N LEU A 110 7.84 7.51 -8.02
CA LEU A 110 7.44 6.15 -7.69
C LEU A 110 7.97 5.11 -8.67
N GLN A 111 8.15 5.50 -9.95
CA GLN A 111 8.67 4.58 -10.94
C GLN A 111 10.04 4.03 -10.56
N ARG A 112 10.84 4.83 -9.87
CA ARG A 112 12.21 4.43 -9.52
C ARG A 112 12.25 3.42 -8.39
N HIS A 113 11.12 3.23 -7.70
CA HIS A 113 11.08 2.37 -6.52
C HIS A 113 10.27 1.12 -6.75
N MET A 114 9.84 0.90 -7.99
CA MET A 114 9.12 -0.30 -8.30
C MET A 114 10.07 -1.49 -8.33
N PRO A 115 9.66 -2.64 -7.76
CA PRO A 115 10.53 -3.82 -7.82
C PRO A 115 10.80 -4.21 -9.27
N PRO A 116 11.92 -4.87 -9.53
CA PRO A 116 12.23 -5.30 -10.89
C PRO A 116 11.14 -6.21 -11.42
N GLU A 117 10.91 -6.11 -12.74
CA GLU A 117 10.01 -7.03 -13.39
C GLU A 117 10.62 -8.41 -13.40
N SER A 118 9.75 -9.41 -13.54
CA SER A 118 10.24 -10.77 -13.68
C SER A 118 11.15 -10.89 -14.88
N PRO A 119 12.16 -11.75 -14.76
CA PRO A 119 13.01 -12.00 -15.94
C PRO A 119 12.16 -12.49 -17.10
N GLY A 120 12.58 -12.15 -18.27
CA GLY A 120 11.87 -12.51 -19.47
C GLY A 120 10.91 -11.44 -19.94
N LYS A 121 10.87 -10.36 -19.27
CA LYS A 121 10.01 -9.28 -19.70
C LYS A 121 10.60 -8.50 -20.81
#